data_50db74283e1df2871fbb762bb3fff9aa
#
_entry.id   50db74283e1df2871fbb762bb3fff9aa
#
_cell.length_a   1.000
_cell.length_b   1.000
_cell.length_c   1.000
_cell.angle_alpha   90.00
_cell.angle_beta   90.00
_cell.angle_gamma   90.00
#
_symmetry.space_group_name_H-M   'P 1'
#
loop_
_entity.id
_entity.type
_entity.pdbx_description
1 polymer ?
#
loop_
_entity_poly.entity_id
_entity_poly.type
_entity_poly.pdbx_seq_one_letter_code
_entity_poly.pdbx_strand_id
1 'polypeptide(L)'
;MVEAVRRGVPQRQVARQFRVSLATVQTWVARAGDQRLDRVTFSDGKPGRVEPVNKTSKEWEDLILTLRRELKETSALGEFGAPAIARELQRRRLKEVPCERTIGRILQRRGALDGRRRVRRPAPPRGWYLPELASQHAELDSFDIVEGLVIQGGLSVEVLNGISLHGGLVTSWPHAAITAEIVMESIVRHWRMFGRPHYAQFDNDPVFHGPHIHPDTLGRVTRLCLSLEVTPIFTPPRETGFQAGIESYNGRWQAKVWNRFHFDSRKALKMQSDKFVAASRRRHAARQDAAPERRPFPNRWTLDLQKPACGTIIYLRRSNDQGQVSLLGHTFSVERHWPHRLVRAEVDLQLHRIRFYALRRREPNYQPLLTEIDHRLLHPSSKD
;
A
#
# COMPACT_ATOMS: atom_id res chain seq x y z
N MET A 1 -59.53 3.51 10.09
CA MET A 1 -60.06 3.74 8.73
C MET A 1 -61.09 2.67 8.34
N VAL A 2 -60.70 1.42 8.14
CA VAL A 2 -61.60 0.34 7.68
C VAL A 2 -62.80 0.15 8.59
N GLU A 3 -62.59 0.17 9.92
CA GLU A 3 -63.66 0.05 10.91
C GLU A 3 -64.71 1.19 10.79
N ALA A 4 -64.26 2.43 10.56
CA ALA A 4 -65.16 3.57 10.37
C ALA A 4 -66.05 3.39 9.13
N VAL A 5 -65.46 2.87 8.02
CA VAL A 5 -66.22 2.57 6.80
C VAL A 5 -67.24 1.47 7.04
N ARG A 6 -66.89 0.40 7.81
CA ARG A 6 -67.81 -0.69 8.17
C ARG A 6 -68.95 -0.24 9.09
N ARG A 7 -68.73 0.81 9.87
CA ARG A 7 -69.80 1.48 10.67
C ARG A 7 -70.64 2.43 9.87
N GLY A 8 -70.52 2.47 8.54
CA GLY A 8 -71.36 3.27 7.63
C GLY A 8 -70.84 4.68 7.33
N VAL A 9 -69.63 5.05 7.82
CA VAL A 9 -69.06 6.37 7.49
C VAL A 9 -68.60 6.38 6.04
N PRO A 10 -69.03 7.41 5.22
CA PRO A 10 -68.61 7.49 3.82
C PRO A 10 -67.11 7.55 3.65
N GLN A 11 -66.52 6.78 2.71
CA GLN A 11 -65.09 6.68 2.49
C GLN A 11 -64.40 8.02 2.27
N ARG A 12 -65.06 8.99 1.59
CA ARG A 12 -64.55 10.36 1.41
C ARG A 12 -64.44 11.12 2.73
N GLN A 13 -65.35 10.90 3.68
CA GLN A 13 -65.28 11.50 5.01
C GLN A 13 -64.18 10.88 5.84
N VAL A 14 -63.99 9.56 5.78
CA VAL A 14 -62.90 8.83 6.42
C VAL A 14 -61.56 9.32 5.86
N ALA A 15 -61.43 9.49 4.55
CA ALA A 15 -60.20 10.03 3.94
C ALA A 15 -59.82 11.42 4.49
N ARG A 16 -60.80 12.31 4.64
CA ARG A 16 -60.60 13.66 5.24
C ARG A 16 -60.23 13.57 6.71
N GLN A 17 -60.94 12.73 7.48
CA GLN A 17 -60.70 12.53 8.92
C GLN A 17 -59.31 12.02 9.23
N PHE A 18 -58.80 11.07 8.44
CA PHE A 18 -57.50 10.47 8.60
C PHE A 18 -56.38 11.16 7.77
N ARG A 19 -56.71 12.24 7.04
CA ARG A 19 -55.77 13.01 6.19
C ARG A 19 -55.01 12.15 5.15
N VAL A 20 -55.72 11.21 4.56
CA VAL A 20 -55.16 10.31 3.53
C VAL A 20 -55.96 10.47 2.22
N SER A 21 -55.41 9.95 1.11
CA SER A 21 -56.12 9.94 -0.15
C SER A 21 -57.34 8.98 -0.11
N LEU A 22 -58.37 9.28 -0.91
CA LEU A 22 -59.50 8.36 -1.04
C LEU A 22 -59.05 6.99 -1.55
N ALA A 23 -58.10 6.95 -2.47
CA ALA A 23 -57.51 5.71 -2.97
C ALA A 23 -56.87 4.88 -1.86
N THR A 24 -56.18 5.50 -0.88
CA THR A 24 -55.65 4.80 0.30
C THR A 24 -56.74 4.11 1.11
N VAL A 25 -57.86 4.81 1.37
CA VAL A 25 -59.00 4.21 2.10
C VAL A 25 -59.59 3.04 1.32
N GLN A 26 -59.80 3.21 0.00
CA GLN A 26 -60.30 2.15 -0.88
C GLN A 26 -59.41 0.92 -0.88
N THR A 27 -58.11 1.13 -0.98
CA THR A 27 -57.12 0.03 -0.94
C THR A 27 -57.20 -0.77 0.36
N TRP A 28 -57.27 -0.10 1.49
CA TRP A 28 -57.36 -0.77 2.79
C TRP A 28 -58.72 -1.45 3.06
N VAL A 29 -59.81 -0.86 2.58
CA VAL A 29 -61.15 -1.47 2.63
C VAL A 29 -61.19 -2.72 1.76
N ALA A 30 -60.69 -2.65 0.52
CA ALA A 30 -60.64 -3.80 -0.38
C ALA A 30 -59.75 -4.91 0.19
N ARG A 31 -58.62 -4.58 0.80
CA ARG A 31 -57.70 -5.56 1.43
C ARG A 31 -58.36 -6.24 2.63
N ALA A 32 -59.16 -5.54 3.40
CA ALA A 32 -59.84 -6.08 4.54
C ALA A 32 -61.05 -6.99 4.15
N GLY A 33 -61.66 -6.72 2.97
CA GLY A 33 -62.85 -7.46 2.52
C GLY A 33 -63.86 -7.64 3.67
N ASP A 34 -64.36 -8.85 3.88
CA ASP A 34 -65.28 -9.22 4.97
C ASP A 34 -64.57 -9.88 6.16
N GLN A 35 -63.23 -9.96 6.15
CA GLN A 35 -62.48 -10.60 7.21
C GLN A 35 -62.54 -9.80 8.52
N ARG A 36 -62.46 -10.46 9.66
CA ARG A 36 -62.32 -9.80 10.98
C ARG A 36 -61.02 -8.98 10.99
N LEU A 37 -61.06 -7.72 11.49
CA LEU A 37 -59.93 -6.78 11.41
C LEU A 37 -58.70 -7.25 12.18
N ASP A 38 -58.83 -8.08 13.21
CA ASP A 38 -57.76 -8.73 13.96
C ASP A 38 -56.99 -9.79 13.14
N ARG A 39 -57.57 -10.27 12.05
CA ARG A 39 -56.98 -11.26 11.16
C ARG A 39 -56.44 -10.68 9.84
N VAL A 40 -56.67 -9.40 9.61
CA VAL A 40 -56.21 -8.70 8.39
C VAL A 40 -54.80 -8.23 8.57
N THR A 41 -53.88 -8.65 7.65
CA THR A 41 -52.54 -8.12 7.61
C THR A 41 -52.51 -6.75 6.93
N PHE A 42 -52.40 -5.68 7.73
CA PHE A 42 -52.33 -4.30 7.25
C PHE A 42 -50.88 -3.83 6.94
N SER A 43 -49.89 -4.73 7.00
CA SER A 43 -48.54 -4.39 6.55
C SER A 43 -48.44 -4.33 5.02
N ASP A 44 -47.80 -3.32 4.51
CA ASP A 44 -47.48 -3.30 3.10
C ASP A 44 -46.54 -4.47 2.79
N GLY A 45 -46.87 -5.24 1.75
CA GLY A 45 -45.98 -6.28 1.24
C GLY A 45 -44.66 -5.63 0.81
N LYS A 46 -43.56 -6.33 0.95
CA LYS A 46 -42.27 -5.80 0.46
C LYS A 46 -42.44 -5.37 -1.00
N PRO A 47 -42.22 -4.07 -1.33
CA PRO A 47 -42.32 -3.63 -2.71
C PRO A 47 -41.22 -4.30 -3.54
N GLY A 48 -41.56 -4.86 -4.67
CA GLY A 48 -40.63 -5.46 -5.61
C GLY A 48 -40.81 -6.96 -5.79
N ARG A 49 -40.10 -7.49 -6.76
CA ARG A 49 -40.07 -8.92 -7.05
C ARG A 49 -39.38 -9.67 -5.91
N VAL A 50 -39.96 -10.79 -5.51
CA VAL A 50 -39.40 -11.70 -4.48
C VAL A 50 -38.00 -12.21 -4.92
N GLU A 51 -37.79 -12.39 -6.22
CA GLU A 51 -36.50 -12.74 -6.79
C GLU A 51 -36.09 -11.80 -7.94
N PRO A 52 -34.82 -11.38 -8.05
CA PRO A 52 -34.32 -10.63 -9.20
C PRO A 52 -34.42 -11.46 -10.49
N VAL A 53 -34.81 -10.82 -11.61
CA VAL A 53 -34.93 -11.50 -12.92
C VAL A 53 -33.63 -12.15 -13.35
N ASN A 54 -32.49 -11.53 -13.01
CA ASN A 54 -31.14 -11.98 -13.40
C ASN A 54 -30.39 -12.55 -12.18
N LYS A 55 -31.05 -13.38 -11.36
CA LYS A 55 -30.39 -14.06 -10.25
C LYS A 55 -29.38 -15.06 -10.80
N THR A 56 -28.14 -14.97 -10.37
CA THR A 56 -27.09 -15.96 -10.68
C THR A 56 -27.57 -17.35 -10.29
N SER A 57 -27.36 -18.34 -11.15
CA SER A 57 -27.81 -19.70 -10.88
C SER A 57 -27.09 -20.33 -9.67
N LYS A 58 -27.69 -21.36 -9.09
CA LYS A 58 -27.15 -22.04 -7.93
C LYS A 58 -25.80 -22.72 -8.26
N GLU A 59 -25.65 -23.23 -9.45
CA GLU A 59 -24.41 -23.84 -9.94
C GLU A 59 -23.25 -22.84 -9.93
N TRP A 60 -23.51 -21.59 -10.37
CA TRP A 60 -22.53 -20.51 -10.29
C TRP A 60 -22.17 -20.16 -8.84
N GLU A 61 -23.14 -20.11 -7.94
CA GLU A 61 -22.88 -19.83 -6.52
C GLU A 61 -21.99 -20.92 -5.90
N ASP A 62 -22.29 -22.19 -6.16
CA ASP A 62 -21.55 -23.31 -5.62
C ASP A 62 -20.15 -23.41 -6.23
N LEU A 63 -19.98 -23.12 -7.52
CA LEU A 63 -18.68 -23.02 -8.17
C LEU A 63 -17.83 -21.91 -7.54
N ILE A 64 -18.41 -20.73 -7.30
CA ILE A 64 -17.71 -19.60 -6.65
C ILE A 64 -17.23 -19.98 -5.24
N LEU A 65 -18.02 -20.72 -4.46
CA LEU A 65 -17.62 -21.18 -3.13
C LEU A 65 -16.53 -22.26 -3.20
N THR A 66 -16.59 -23.13 -4.18
CA THR A 66 -15.55 -24.15 -4.42
C THR A 66 -14.23 -23.49 -4.81
N LEU A 67 -14.26 -22.56 -5.77
CA LEU A 67 -13.07 -21.80 -6.17
C LEU A 67 -12.48 -20.99 -5.01
N ARG A 68 -13.30 -20.42 -4.14
CA ARG A 68 -12.82 -19.74 -2.95
C ARG A 68 -12.02 -20.69 -2.05
N ARG A 69 -12.47 -21.92 -1.85
CA ARG A 69 -11.77 -22.94 -1.05
C ARG A 69 -10.46 -23.35 -1.71
N GLU A 70 -10.51 -23.71 -3.00
CA GLU A 70 -9.31 -24.04 -3.76
C GLU A 70 -8.26 -22.93 -3.72
N LEU A 71 -8.64 -21.68 -3.99
CA LEU A 71 -7.73 -20.55 -3.99
C LEU A 71 -7.16 -20.23 -2.62
N LYS A 72 -7.88 -20.54 -1.53
CA LYS A 72 -7.35 -20.36 -0.18
C LYS A 72 -6.10 -21.22 0.04
N GLU A 73 -6.05 -22.40 -0.56
CA GLU A 73 -4.95 -23.36 -0.44
C GLU A 73 -3.90 -23.16 -1.52
N THR A 74 -4.31 -23.01 -2.77
CA THR A 74 -3.43 -23.07 -3.95
C THR A 74 -2.89 -21.71 -4.40
N SER A 75 -3.55 -20.59 -4.02
CA SER A 75 -3.14 -19.26 -4.50
C SER A 75 -1.75 -18.88 -4.02
N ALA A 76 -0.83 -18.63 -4.93
CA ALA A 76 0.52 -18.16 -4.63
C ALA A 76 0.53 -16.78 -3.95
N LEU A 77 -0.50 -15.93 -4.18
CA LEU A 77 -0.68 -14.64 -3.53
C LEU A 77 -1.55 -14.73 -2.26
N GLY A 78 -2.07 -15.92 -1.92
CA GLY A 78 -3.02 -16.10 -0.83
C GLY A 78 -4.31 -15.29 -1.02
N GLU A 79 -4.66 -14.93 -2.27
CA GLU A 79 -5.88 -14.22 -2.62
C GLU A 79 -7.00 -15.22 -2.94
N PHE A 80 -8.15 -15.08 -2.29
CA PHE A 80 -9.34 -15.91 -2.46
C PHE A 80 -10.65 -15.11 -2.37
N GLY A 81 -10.57 -13.79 -2.60
CA GLY A 81 -11.71 -12.87 -2.65
C GLY A 81 -12.33 -12.79 -4.04
N ALA A 82 -13.38 -11.97 -4.20
CA ALA A 82 -14.11 -11.82 -5.46
C ALA A 82 -13.21 -11.49 -6.67
N PRO A 83 -12.20 -10.60 -6.59
CA PRO A 83 -11.30 -10.36 -7.72
C PRO A 83 -10.45 -11.58 -8.11
N ALA A 84 -10.01 -12.38 -7.14
CA ALA A 84 -9.21 -13.58 -7.41
C ALA A 84 -10.07 -14.67 -8.07
N ILE A 85 -11.30 -14.84 -7.60
CA ILE A 85 -12.27 -15.79 -8.18
C ILE A 85 -12.61 -15.38 -9.61
N ALA A 86 -12.87 -14.08 -9.86
CA ALA A 86 -13.17 -13.60 -11.20
C ALA A 86 -12.03 -13.90 -12.19
N ARG A 87 -10.78 -13.63 -11.79
CA ARG A 87 -9.60 -13.97 -12.61
C ARG A 87 -9.48 -15.46 -12.88
N GLU A 88 -9.75 -16.29 -11.88
CA GLU A 88 -9.68 -17.75 -12.03
C GLU A 88 -10.77 -18.27 -12.99
N LEU A 89 -11.98 -17.73 -12.90
CA LEU A 89 -13.07 -18.04 -13.83
C LEU A 89 -12.71 -17.66 -15.28
N GLN A 90 -12.13 -16.46 -15.46
CA GLN A 90 -11.61 -16.00 -16.77
C GLN A 90 -10.49 -16.91 -17.28
N ARG A 91 -9.54 -17.29 -16.41
CA ARG A 91 -8.44 -18.22 -16.76
C ARG A 91 -8.97 -19.58 -17.22
N ARG A 92 -10.07 -20.07 -16.63
CA ARG A 92 -10.76 -21.30 -17.04
C ARG A 92 -11.61 -21.13 -18.31
N ARG A 93 -11.62 -19.91 -18.91
CA ARG A 93 -12.35 -19.59 -20.16
C ARG A 93 -13.85 -19.92 -20.09
N LEU A 94 -14.46 -19.78 -18.93
CA LEU A 94 -15.90 -20.00 -18.76
C LEU A 94 -16.68 -18.85 -19.43
N LYS A 95 -17.83 -19.20 -20.04
CA LYS A 95 -18.75 -18.21 -20.64
C LYS A 95 -19.57 -17.53 -19.53
N GLU A 96 -19.99 -16.29 -19.78
CA GLU A 96 -20.92 -15.53 -18.89
C GLU A 96 -20.45 -15.41 -17.44
N VAL A 97 -19.15 -15.14 -17.23
CA VAL A 97 -18.56 -15.01 -15.89
C VAL A 97 -19.21 -13.84 -15.13
N PRO A 98 -19.76 -14.06 -13.92
CA PRO A 98 -20.30 -13.00 -13.09
C PRO A 98 -19.22 -11.95 -12.77
N CYS A 99 -19.61 -10.66 -12.77
CA CYS A 99 -18.69 -9.58 -12.42
C CYS A 99 -18.26 -9.66 -10.94
N GLU A 100 -17.13 -9.05 -10.60
CA GLU A 100 -16.56 -9.07 -9.24
C GLU A 100 -17.55 -8.62 -8.17
N ARG A 101 -18.41 -7.62 -8.48
CA ARG A 101 -19.44 -7.14 -7.55
C ARG A 101 -20.50 -8.21 -7.27
N THR A 102 -20.91 -8.96 -8.30
CA THR A 102 -21.86 -10.08 -8.17
C THR A 102 -21.24 -11.21 -7.35
N ILE A 103 -20.00 -11.59 -7.64
CA ILE A 103 -19.26 -12.59 -6.86
C ILE A 103 -19.17 -12.15 -5.38
N GLY A 104 -18.84 -10.89 -5.11
CA GLY A 104 -18.79 -10.34 -3.75
C GLY A 104 -20.14 -10.45 -3.01
N ARG A 105 -21.26 -10.16 -3.69
CA ARG A 105 -22.61 -10.31 -3.13
C ARG A 105 -22.97 -11.77 -2.85
N ILE A 106 -22.58 -12.69 -3.73
CA ILE A 106 -22.77 -14.13 -3.53
C ILE A 106 -22.00 -14.59 -2.29
N LEU A 107 -20.71 -14.23 -2.17
CA LEU A 107 -19.90 -14.56 -1.00
C LEU A 107 -20.50 -14.03 0.29
N GLN A 108 -21.03 -12.80 0.27
CA GLN A 108 -21.70 -12.21 1.44
C GLN A 108 -22.99 -12.95 1.79
N ARG A 109 -23.88 -13.20 0.82
CA ARG A 109 -25.15 -13.90 1.01
C ARG A 109 -24.97 -15.33 1.52
N ARG A 110 -23.93 -16.02 1.01
CA ARG A 110 -23.59 -17.40 1.40
C ARG A 110 -22.73 -17.47 2.68
N GLY A 111 -22.59 -16.35 3.44
CA GLY A 111 -21.87 -16.31 4.71
C GLY A 111 -20.37 -16.59 4.61
N ALA A 112 -19.79 -16.46 3.41
CA ALA A 112 -18.37 -16.74 3.18
C ALA A 112 -17.44 -15.57 3.56
N LEU A 113 -17.97 -14.42 3.96
CA LEU A 113 -17.20 -13.26 4.43
C LEU A 113 -17.31 -13.10 5.94
N ASP A 114 -16.26 -12.55 6.56
CA ASP A 114 -16.16 -12.34 8.00
C ASP A 114 -17.05 -11.19 8.56
N GLY A 115 -17.83 -10.55 7.70
CA GLY A 115 -18.74 -9.45 8.06
C GLY A 115 -18.05 -8.16 8.50
N ARG A 116 -16.72 -8.13 8.63
CA ARG A 116 -15.98 -6.95 9.08
C ARG A 116 -15.95 -5.87 8.01
N ARG A 117 -16.54 -4.71 8.33
CA ARG A 117 -16.47 -3.52 7.47
C ARG A 117 -15.10 -2.86 7.62
N ARG A 118 -14.26 -2.96 6.59
CA ARG A 118 -12.97 -2.26 6.55
C ARG A 118 -13.19 -0.85 6.05
N VAL A 119 -12.95 0.13 6.91
CA VAL A 119 -12.90 1.54 6.52
C VAL A 119 -11.56 1.78 5.83
N ARG A 120 -11.57 2.02 4.51
CA ARG A 120 -10.38 2.45 3.78
C ARG A 120 -10.24 3.96 3.93
N ARG A 121 -9.20 4.40 4.62
CA ARG A 121 -8.78 5.80 4.57
C ARG A 121 -8.22 6.09 3.18
N PRO A 122 -8.44 7.29 2.60
CA PRO A 122 -7.78 7.69 1.36
C PRO A 122 -6.27 7.54 1.52
N ALA A 123 -5.64 6.87 0.57
CA ALA A 123 -4.18 6.77 0.57
C ALA A 123 -3.58 8.17 0.32
N PRO A 124 -2.50 8.54 1.01
CA PRO A 124 -1.78 9.77 0.70
C PRO A 124 -1.24 9.72 -0.75
N PRO A 125 -1.08 10.86 -1.42
CA PRO A 125 -0.44 10.91 -2.73
C PRO A 125 0.92 10.22 -2.70
N ARG A 126 1.21 9.38 -3.68
CA ARG A 126 2.49 8.67 -3.75
C ARG A 126 3.60 9.66 -4.05
N GLY A 127 4.72 9.57 -3.32
CA GLY A 127 5.89 10.39 -3.58
C GLY A 127 5.68 11.91 -3.42
N TRP A 128 4.65 12.34 -2.70
CA TRP A 128 4.25 13.75 -2.53
C TRP A 128 5.38 14.67 -2.06
N TYR A 129 6.43 14.13 -1.46
CA TYR A 129 7.58 14.88 -0.94
C TYR A 129 8.61 15.24 -2.02
N LEU A 130 8.47 14.72 -3.24
CA LEU A 130 9.29 15.04 -4.41
C LEU A 130 8.40 15.26 -5.63
N PRO A 131 8.48 16.43 -6.31
CA PRO A 131 7.64 16.75 -7.45
C PRO A 131 7.73 15.73 -8.59
N GLU A 132 8.91 15.23 -8.91
CA GLU A 132 9.15 14.26 -9.98
C GLU A 132 8.52 12.88 -9.67
N LEU A 133 8.48 12.48 -8.40
CA LEU A 133 7.77 11.28 -7.97
C LEU A 133 6.26 11.50 -8.00
N ALA A 134 5.79 12.65 -7.51
CA ALA A 134 4.36 12.96 -7.49
C ALA A 134 3.76 13.02 -8.91
N SER A 135 4.52 13.52 -9.88
CA SER A 135 4.14 13.61 -11.30
C SER A 135 4.42 12.36 -12.12
N GLN A 136 4.94 11.29 -11.52
CA GLN A 136 5.30 10.03 -12.17
C GLN A 136 6.34 10.16 -13.29
N HIS A 137 7.24 11.14 -13.19
CA HIS A 137 8.38 11.29 -14.11
C HIS A 137 9.61 10.48 -13.67
N ALA A 138 9.64 10.03 -12.42
CA ALA A 138 10.74 9.27 -11.85
C ALA A 138 10.23 8.05 -11.09
N GLU A 139 11.01 6.97 -11.09
CA GLU A 139 10.73 5.77 -10.29
C GLU A 139 11.60 5.77 -9.03
N LEU A 140 11.04 5.22 -7.94
CA LEU A 140 11.69 5.06 -6.66
C LEU A 140 11.57 3.61 -6.18
N ASP A 141 12.67 3.02 -5.74
CA ASP A 141 12.67 1.75 -5.02
C ASP A 141 12.77 2.02 -3.50
N SER A 142 11.82 1.51 -2.74
CA SER A 142 11.84 1.56 -1.27
C SER A 142 12.27 0.21 -0.72
N PHE A 143 13.22 0.21 0.20
CA PHE A 143 13.74 -0.98 0.87
C PHE A 143 13.53 -0.89 2.37
N ASP A 144 13.30 -2.05 2.99
CA ASP A 144 13.08 -2.17 4.43
C ASP A 144 13.36 -3.60 4.92
N ILE A 145 13.74 -3.75 6.18
CA ILE A 145 14.10 -5.03 6.78
C ILE A 145 12.96 -5.50 7.70
N VAL A 146 12.55 -6.74 7.52
CA VAL A 146 11.66 -7.43 8.46
C VAL A 146 12.51 -8.29 9.38
N GLU A 147 12.57 -7.90 10.63
CA GLU A 147 13.34 -8.54 11.69
C GLU A 147 12.47 -9.38 12.63
N GLY A 148 13.11 -10.07 13.58
CA GLY A 148 12.44 -10.82 14.66
C GLY A 148 11.74 -12.08 14.20
N LEU A 149 12.06 -12.60 13.02
CA LEU A 149 11.50 -13.84 12.52
C LEU A 149 12.34 -15.04 13.00
N VAL A 150 11.68 -16.11 13.47
CA VAL A 150 12.33 -17.33 13.94
C VAL A 150 11.67 -18.52 13.26
N ILE A 151 12.44 -19.30 12.49
CA ILE A 151 11.99 -20.56 11.89
C ILE A 151 12.12 -21.72 12.86
N GLN A 152 11.59 -22.88 12.49
CA GLN A 152 11.67 -24.09 13.30
C GLN A 152 13.14 -24.42 13.67
N GLY A 153 13.37 -24.81 14.92
CA GLY A 153 14.72 -25.02 15.45
C GLY A 153 15.39 -23.77 16.06
N GLY A 154 14.67 -22.65 16.18
CA GLY A 154 15.17 -21.45 16.86
C GLY A 154 16.10 -20.58 16.02
N LEU A 155 16.20 -20.83 14.72
CA LEU A 155 17.08 -20.06 13.82
C LEU A 155 16.46 -18.71 13.46
N SER A 156 17.15 -17.62 13.78
CA SER A 156 16.76 -16.27 13.38
C SER A 156 16.86 -16.08 11.87
N VAL A 157 15.92 -15.31 11.34
CA VAL A 157 15.89 -14.91 9.92
C VAL A 157 15.45 -13.45 9.82
N GLU A 158 16.13 -12.72 8.99
CA GLU A 158 15.77 -11.36 8.58
C GLU A 158 15.46 -11.34 7.09
N VAL A 159 14.57 -10.47 6.67
CA VAL A 159 14.16 -10.39 5.26
C VAL A 159 14.29 -8.96 4.75
N LEU A 160 15.19 -8.76 3.81
CA LEU A 160 15.26 -7.51 3.06
C LEU A 160 14.14 -7.51 2.01
N ASN A 161 13.21 -6.62 2.15
CA ASN A 161 12.11 -6.39 1.23
C ASN A 161 12.33 -5.13 0.39
N GLY A 162 11.83 -5.15 -0.84
CA GLY A 162 11.84 -3.99 -1.71
C GLY A 162 10.58 -3.87 -2.54
N ILE A 163 10.19 -2.63 -2.87
CA ILE A 163 9.07 -2.33 -3.77
C ILE A 163 9.31 -1.04 -4.53
N SER A 164 9.03 -1.05 -5.83
CA SER A 164 9.00 0.20 -6.59
C SER A 164 7.68 0.95 -6.39
N LEU A 165 7.76 2.28 -6.34
CA LEU A 165 6.65 3.16 -5.98
C LEU A 165 5.52 3.12 -7.02
N HIS A 166 5.86 3.31 -8.28
CA HIS A 166 4.89 3.36 -9.38
C HIS A 166 4.67 1.98 -9.98
N GLY A 167 5.72 1.25 -10.34
CA GLY A 167 5.63 -0.07 -10.96
C GLY A 167 5.11 -1.16 -10.03
N GLY A 168 5.31 -1.05 -8.71
CA GLY A 168 4.99 -2.12 -7.77
C GLY A 168 5.85 -3.37 -7.99
N LEU A 169 7.06 -3.19 -8.53
CA LEU A 169 8.07 -4.23 -8.68
C LEU A 169 8.57 -4.63 -7.29
N VAL A 170 8.28 -5.83 -6.87
CA VAL A 170 8.58 -6.31 -5.50
C VAL A 170 9.74 -7.29 -5.48
N THR A 171 10.40 -7.34 -4.31
CA THR A 171 11.43 -8.33 -4.02
C THR A 171 11.44 -8.68 -2.52
N SER A 172 11.95 -9.88 -2.19
CA SER A 172 12.10 -10.35 -0.80
C SER A 172 13.28 -11.31 -0.75
N TRP A 173 14.25 -11.00 0.10
CA TRP A 173 15.47 -11.79 0.26
C TRP A 173 15.66 -12.19 1.73
N PRO A 174 15.28 -13.44 2.11
CA PRO A 174 15.54 -13.98 3.44
C PRO A 174 17.01 -14.33 3.64
N HIS A 175 17.59 -13.86 4.75
CA HIS A 175 18.96 -14.14 5.18
C HIS A 175 19.01 -14.53 6.66
N ALA A 176 20.18 -14.97 7.15
CA ALA A 176 20.39 -15.23 8.57
C ALA A 176 20.46 -13.94 9.39
N ALA A 177 21.12 -12.94 8.80
CA ALA A 177 21.20 -11.57 9.26
C ALA A 177 21.38 -10.66 8.04
N ILE A 178 20.96 -9.43 8.13
CA ILE A 178 21.11 -8.43 7.05
C ILE A 178 22.27 -7.51 7.43
N THR A 179 23.28 -7.49 6.58
CA THR A 179 24.43 -6.57 6.67
C THR A 179 24.44 -5.62 5.48
N ALA A 180 25.23 -4.55 5.57
CA ALA A 180 25.37 -3.61 4.45
C ALA A 180 25.87 -4.30 3.16
N GLU A 181 26.73 -5.32 3.27
CA GLU A 181 27.17 -6.14 2.13
C GLU A 181 25.99 -6.86 1.47
N ILE A 182 25.18 -7.55 2.25
CA ILE A 182 24.01 -8.29 1.77
C ILE A 182 23.01 -7.34 1.10
N VAL A 183 22.80 -6.16 1.70
CA VAL A 183 21.95 -5.11 1.10
C VAL A 183 22.52 -4.69 -0.25
N MET A 184 23.80 -4.36 -0.31
CA MET A 184 24.46 -3.91 -1.56
C MET A 184 24.39 -4.97 -2.65
N GLU A 185 24.72 -6.22 -2.34
CA GLU A 185 24.64 -7.33 -3.30
C GLU A 185 23.22 -7.56 -3.83
N SER A 186 22.24 -7.51 -2.93
CA SER A 186 20.83 -7.70 -3.25
C SER A 186 20.30 -6.59 -4.15
N ILE A 187 20.60 -5.33 -3.84
CA ILE A 187 20.23 -4.15 -4.62
C ILE A 187 20.91 -4.18 -6.00
N VAL A 188 22.21 -4.45 -6.08
CA VAL A 188 22.95 -4.54 -7.34
C VAL A 188 22.36 -5.63 -8.23
N ARG A 189 22.08 -6.82 -7.69
CA ARG A 189 21.43 -7.92 -8.43
C ARG A 189 20.07 -7.51 -8.96
N HIS A 190 19.28 -6.82 -8.13
CA HIS A 190 17.97 -6.32 -8.51
C HIS A 190 18.04 -5.30 -9.64
N TRP A 191 18.91 -4.30 -9.51
CA TRP A 191 19.06 -3.24 -10.50
C TRP A 191 19.72 -3.71 -11.81
N ARG A 192 20.58 -4.73 -11.76
CA ARG A 192 21.09 -5.39 -12.98
C ARG A 192 19.99 -6.07 -13.76
N MET A 193 19.01 -6.66 -13.07
CA MET A 193 17.91 -7.41 -13.71
C MET A 193 16.80 -6.48 -14.24
N PHE A 194 16.49 -5.40 -13.53
CA PHE A 194 15.32 -4.57 -13.80
C PHE A 194 15.62 -3.12 -14.15
N GLY A 195 16.87 -2.75 -14.23
CA GLY A 195 17.31 -1.35 -14.38
C GLY A 195 17.35 -0.60 -13.05
N ARG A 196 18.05 0.55 -13.04
CA ARG A 196 18.20 1.44 -11.89
C ARG A 196 17.00 2.40 -11.80
N PRO A 197 16.44 2.64 -10.61
CA PRO A 197 15.48 3.73 -10.40
C PRO A 197 16.20 5.09 -10.40
N HIS A 198 15.44 6.16 -10.30
CA HIS A 198 15.99 7.51 -10.06
C HIS A 198 16.32 7.71 -8.58
N TYR A 199 15.52 7.11 -7.72
CA TYR A 199 15.60 7.26 -6.27
C TYR A 199 15.58 5.91 -5.56
N ALA A 200 16.30 5.81 -4.44
CA ALA A 200 16.22 4.67 -3.52
C ALA A 200 15.89 5.19 -2.11
N GLN A 201 14.83 4.68 -1.51
CA GLN A 201 14.34 5.12 -0.22
C GLN A 201 14.62 4.10 0.86
N PHE A 202 15.12 4.59 1.99
CA PHE A 202 15.48 3.83 3.17
C PHE A 202 14.92 4.50 4.43
N ASP A 203 14.81 3.74 5.49
CA ASP A 203 14.70 4.28 6.83
C ASP A 203 16.08 4.75 7.35
N ASN A 204 16.19 5.05 8.64
CA ASN A 204 17.44 5.47 9.25
C ASN A 204 18.18 4.32 9.94
N ASP A 205 17.93 3.07 9.55
CA ASP A 205 18.67 1.94 10.08
C ASP A 205 20.17 2.08 9.74
N PRO A 206 21.09 1.79 10.71
CA PRO A 206 22.53 1.85 10.48
C PRO A 206 23.03 1.02 9.29
N VAL A 207 22.35 -0.05 8.94
CA VAL A 207 22.67 -0.89 7.77
C VAL A 207 22.59 -0.10 6.47
N PHE A 208 21.62 0.83 6.35
CA PHE A 208 21.43 1.68 5.17
C PHE A 208 22.18 3.00 5.27
N HIS A 209 22.06 3.66 6.39
CA HIS A 209 22.57 5.01 6.60
C HIS A 209 24.08 5.02 6.89
N GLY A 210 24.59 3.97 7.51
CA GLY A 210 25.91 3.90 8.11
C GLY A 210 25.93 4.29 9.60
N PRO A 211 27.01 4.01 10.30
CA PRO A 211 27.14 4.35 11.71
C PRO A 211 27.17 5.86 11.90
N HIS A 212 26.36 6.38 12.84
CA HIS A 212 26.31 7.79 13.20
C HIS A 212 27.47 8.26 14.11
N ILE A 213 28.57 7.52 14.16
CA ILE A 213 29.66 7.72 15.09
C ILE A 213 30.42 9.05 14.78
N HIS A 214 30.54 9.37 13.49
CA HIS A 214 31.24 10.58 13.06
C HIS A 214 30.34 11.45 12.17
N PRO A 215 30.35 12.76 12.35
CA PRO A 215 29.71 13.69 11.41
C PRO A 215 30.20 13.48 9.98
N ASP A 216 29.36 13.82 9.01
CA ASP A 216 29.66 13.78 7.57
C ASP A 216 30.02 12.41 7.00
N THR A 217 29.89 11.33 7.77
CA THR A 217 30.18 9.97 7.27
C THR A 217 29.02 9.43 6.44
N LEU A 218 29.33 8.99 5.23
CA LEU A 218 28.38 8.34 4.34
C LEU A 218 28.49 6.80 4.42
N GLY A 219 27.38 6.15 4.71
CA GLY A 219 27.30 4.70 4.74
C GLY A 219 27.59 4.04 3.37
N ARG A 220 27.97 2.77 3.40
CA ARG A 220 28.34 1.99 2.19
C ARG A 220 27.18 1.89 1.19
N VAL A 221 25.94 1.70 1.67
CA VAL A 221 24.73 1.66 0.83
C VAL A 221 24.47 3.02 0.17
N THR A 222 24.65 4.11 0.92
CA THR A 222 24.57 5.49 0.36
C THR A 222 25.58 5.68 -0.78
N ARG A 223 26.86 5.30 -0.55
CA ARG A 223 27.91 5.37 -1.57
C ARG A 223 27.61 4.50 -2.79
N LEU A 224 27.06 3.30 -2.59
CA LEU A 224 26.58 2.44 -3.67
C LEU A 224 25.53 3.18 -4.54
N CYS A 225 24.50 3.75 -3.91
CA CYS A 225 23.46 4.48 -4.64
C CYS A 225 24.06 5.61 -5.49
N LEU A 226 24.88 6.46 -4.87
CA LEU A 226 25.52 7.58 -5.54
C LEU A 226 26.43 7.14 -6.70
N SER A 227 27.22 6.06 -6.53
CA SER A 227 28.08 5.51 -7.58
C SER A 227 27.30 4.98 -8.79
N LEU A 228 26.02 4.69 -8.60
CA LEU A 228 25.08 4.27 -9.65
C LEU A 228 24.14 5.41 -10.08
N GLU A 229 24.43 6.65 -9.68
CA GLU A 229 23.61 7.84 -9.97
C GLU A 229 22.15 7.69 -9.47
N VAL A 230 21.92 6.90 -8.44
CA VAL A 230 20.63 6.76 -7.77
C VAL A 230 20.66 7.65 -6.55
N THR A 231 19.71 8.58 -6.46
CA THR A 231 19.61 9.50 -5.31
C THR A 231 19.02 8.79 -4.10
N PRO A 232 19.78 8.60 -3.01
CA PRO A 232 19.24 8.00 -1.79
C PRO A 232 18.34 9.00 -1.04
N ILE A 233 17.23 8.50 -0.50
CA ILE A 233 16.26 9.26 0.29
C ILE A 233 16.12 8.61 1.66
N PHE A 234 16.35 9.36 2.72
CA PHE A 234 16.16 8.91 4.10
C PHE A 234 14.90 9.51 4.70
N THR A 235 14.00 8.63 5.15
CA THR A 235 12.71 9.05 5.72
C THR A 235 12.87 9.71 7.08
N PRO A 236 11.88 10.51 7.55
CA PRO A 236 11.97 11.13 8.86
C PRO A 236 11.94 10.05 9.96
N PRO A 237 12.80 10.13 10.97
CA PRO A 237 12.78 9.20 12.10
C PRO A 237 11.42 9.20 12.79
N ARG A 238 10.86 8.02 13.10
CA ARG A 238 9.60 7.81 13.83
C ARG A 238 8.35 8.43 13.18
N GLU A 239 8.41 8.82 11.90
CA GLU A 239 7.27 9.34 11.15
C GLU A 239 6.66 8.26 10.27
N THR A 240 5.35 8.04 10.40
CA THR A 240 4.61 7.09 9.57
C THR A 240 4.15 7.70 8.24
N GLY A 241 3.95 6.86 7.23
CA GLY A 241 3.32 7.24 5.97
C GLY A 241 4.27 7.76 4.88
N PHE A 242 5.58 7.79 5.11
CA PHE A 242 6.58 8.04 4.07
C PHE A 242 6.96 6.74 3.34
N GLN A 243 6.87 5.61 4.02
CA GLN A 243 7.17 4.28 3.53
C GLN A 243 5.92 3.39 3.38
N ALA A 244 4.73 3.97 3.25
CA ALA A 244 3.45 3.24 3.20
C ALA A 244 3.42 2.12 2.13
N GLY A 245 4.18 2.27 1.04
CA GLY A 245 4.33 1.24 -0.01
C GLY A 245 5.01 -0.01 0.50
N ILE A 246 6.20 0.15 1.10
CA ILE A 246 6.99 -0.97 1.62
C ILE A 246 6.36 -1.54 2.90
N GLU A 247 5.83 -0.71 3.82
CA GLU A 247 5.09 -1.16 5.00
C GLU A 247 3.90 -2.05 4.61
N SER A 248 3.12 -1.61 3.60
CA SER A 248 2.01 -2.42 3.06
C SER A 248 2.50 -3.72 2.42
N TYR A 249 3.66 -3.71 1.77
CA TYR A 249 4.26 -4.91 1.19
C TYR A 249 4.74 -5.86 2.28
N ASN A 250 5.43 -5.38 3.30
CA ASN A 250 5.87 -6.15 4.45
C ASN A 250 4.70 -6.86 5.12
N GLY A 251 3.63 -6.13 5.41
CA GLY A 251 2.42 -6.72 6.00
C GLY A 251 1.78 -7.79 5.10
N ARG A 252 1.78 -7.60 3.77
CA ARG A 252 1.30 -8.62 2.83
C ARG A 252 2.20 -9.84 2.77
N TRP A 253 3.52 -9.64 2.72
CA TRP A 253 4.48 -10.74 2.72
C TRP A 253 4.38 -11.55 4.02
N GLN A 254 4.34 -10.88 5.17
CA GLN A 254 4.15 -11.56 6.46
C GLN A 254 2.84 -12.36 6.49
N ALA A 255 1.73 -11.76 6.08
CA ALA A 255 0.42 -12.42 6.11
C ALA A 255 0.29 -13.58 5.10
N LYS A 256 1.01 -13.53 3.96
CA LYS A 256 0.82 -14.46 2.83
C LYS A 256 1.95 -15.47 2.65
N VAL A 257 3.12 -15.18 3.22
CA VAL A 257 4.26 -16.09 3.24
C VAL A 257 4.52 -16.55 4.67
N TRP A 258 4.95 -15.64 5.55
CA TRP A 258 5.40 -15.99 6.90
C TRP A 258 4.30 -16.65 7.75
N ASN A 259 3.17 -16.02 7.92
CA ASN A 259 2.09 -16.50 8.79
C ASN A 259 1.23 -17.61 8.16
N ARG A 260 1.47 -17.93 6.89
CA ARG A 260 0.69 -18.95 6.18
C ARG A 260 1.33 -20.33 6.17
N PHE A 261 2.66 -20.39 6.31
CA PHE A 261 3.41 -21.62 6.21
C PHE A 261 4.33 -21.77 7.44
N HIS A 262 4.68 -23.01 7.76
CA HIS A 262 5.73 -23.35 8.70
C HIS A 262 7.00 -23.65 7.93
N PHE A 263 8.13 -23.16 8.42
CA PHE A 263 9.42 -23.31 7.73
C PHE A 263 10.40 -24.06 8.61
N ASP A 264 10.96 -25.13 8.08
CA ASP A 264 12.02 -25.94 8.67
C ASP A 264 13.42 -25.42 8.31
N SER A 265 13.52 -24.62 7.27
CA SER A 265 14.79 -24.11 6.75
C SER A 265 14.64 -22.75 6.05
N ARG A 266 15.73 -21.97 6.04
CA ARG A 266 15.79 -20.73 5.26
C ARG A 266 15.58 -20.96 3.75
N LYS A 267 16.00 -22.14 3.25
CA LYS A 267 15.81 -22.55 1.85
C LYS A 267 14.32 -22.68 1.53
N ALA A 268 13.53 -23.30 2.40
CA ALA A 268 12.08 -23.42 2.26
C ALA A 268 11.40 -22.05 2.27
N LEU A 269 11.78 -21.17 3.22
CA LEU A 269 11.29 -19.80 3.28
C LEU A 269 11.63 -19.01 2.00
N LYS A 270 12.89 -19.09 1.54
CA LYS A 270 13.32 -18.43 0.30
C LYS A 270 12.52 -18.90 -0.89
N MET A 271 12.34 -20.20 -1.06
CA MET A 271 11.57 -20.77 -2.17
C MET A 271 10.12 -20.26 -2.16
N GLN A 272 9.49 -20.17 -1.00
CA GLN A 272 8.12 -19.67 -0.88
C GLN A 272 8.04 -18.15 -1.11
N SER A 273 9.03 -17.38 -0.63
CA SER A 273 9.17 -15.96 -0.94
C SER A 273 9.33 -15.72 -2.43
N ASP A 274 10.18 -16.49 -3.12
CA ASP A 274 10.41 -16.39 -4.56
C ASP A 274 9.10 -16.66 -5.36
N LYS A 275 8.32 -17.68 -4.95
CA LYS A 275 7.00 -17.96 -5.56
C LYS A 275 6.03 -16.78 -5.39
N PHE A 276 5.99 -16.20 -4.19
CA PHE A 276 5.14 -15.04 -3.91
C PHE A 276 5.57 -13.81 -4.71
N VAL A 277 6.87 -13.53 -4.76
CA VAL A 277 7.46 -12.42 -5.54
C VAL A 277 7.15 -12.59 -7.02
N ALA A 278 7.38 -13.77 -7.59
CA ALA A 278 7.11 -14.05 -9.00
C ALA A 278 5.61 -13.88 -9.34
N ALA A 279 4.72 -14.36 -8.48
CA ALA A 279 3.28 -14.21 -8.66
C ALA A 279 2.85 -12.74 -8.53
N SER A 280 3.44 -11.97 -7.58
CA SER A 280 3.19 -10.54 -7.40
C SER A 280 3.63 -9.73 -8.62
N ARG A 281 4.82 -10.03 -9.18
CA ARG A 281 5.34 -9.36 -10.39
C ARG A 281 4.44 -9.60 -11.59
N ARG A 282 4.02 -10.86 -11.85
CA ARG A 282 3.04 -11.17 -12.91
C ARG A 282 1.72 -10.43 -12.70
N ARG A 283 1.27 -10.34 -11.46
CA ARG A 283 0.02 -9.63 -11.11
C ARG A 283 0.08 -8.14 -11.40
N HIS A 284 1.27 -7.54 -11.31
CA HIS A 284 1.50 -6.12 -11.52
C HIS A 284 2.17 -5.79 -12.86
N ALA A 285 2.28 -6.73 -13.81
CA ALA A 285 2.99 -6.53 -15.07
C ALA A 285 2.53 -5.27 -15.82
N ALA A 286 1.24 -5.10 -16.07
CA ALA A 286 0.71 -3.90 -16.73
C ALA A 286 1.00 -2.59 -15.98
N ARG A 287 1.14 -2.65 -14.65
CA ARG A 287 1.52 -1.49 -13.83
C ARG A 287 3.03 -1.20 -13.97
N GLN A 288 3.85 -2.24 -14.13
CA GLN A 288 5.29 -2.09 -14.37
C GLN A 288 5.54 -1.50 -15.75
N ASP A 289 4.78 -1.93 -16.76
CA ASP A 289 4.88 -1.40 -18.13
C ASP A 289 4.45 0.08 -18.22
N ALA A 290 3.54 0.52 -17.36
CA ALA A 290 3.07 1.91 -17.29
C ALA A 290 3.88 2.79 -16.33
N ALA A 291 4.88 2.24 -15.63
CA ALA A 291 5.71 2.98 -14.68
C ALA A 291 6.77 3.83 -15.40
N PRO A 292 7.34 4.85 -14.71
CA PRO A 292 8.49 5.58 -15.22
C PRO A 292 9.63 4.65 -15.62
N GLU A 293 10.29 4.98 -16.74
CA GLU A 293 11.37 4.19 -17.29
C GLU A 293 12.54 4.08 -16.29
N ARG A 294 13.09 2.88 -16.18
CA ARG A 294 14.26 2.60 -15.36
C ARG A 294 15.51 2.68 -16.22
N ARG A 295 16.55 3.31 -15.70
CA ARG A 295 17.83 3.46 -16.42
C ARG A 295 18.56 2.13 -16.48
N PRO A 296 19.20 1.77 -17.61
CA PRO A 296 19.97 0.53 -17.71
C PRO A 296 21.11 0.48 -16.69
N PHE A 297 21.43 -0.70 -16.17
CA PHE A 297 22.59 -0.87 -15.29
C PHE A 297 23.88 -0.72 -16.12
N PRO A 298 24.91 0.03 -15.66
CA PRO A 298 26.12 0.23 -16.44
C PRO A 298 26.89 -1.08 -16.66
N ASN A 299 27.33 -1.34 -17.89
CA ASN A 299 28.02 -2.58 -18.26
C ASN A 299 29.38 -2.75 -17.56
N ARG A 300 30.11 -1.65 -17.36
CA ARG A 300 31.44 -1.62 -16.71
C ARG A 300 31.37 -0.80 -15.43
N TRP A 301 30.75 -1.36 -14.40
CA TRP A 301 30.65 -0.73 -13.11
C TRP A 301 31.28 -1.60 -12.02
N THR A 302 32.11 -0.97 -11.20
CA THR A 302 32.68 -1.52 -9.97
C THR A 302 32.51 -0.50 -8.86
N LEU A 303 32.17 -0.97 -7.66
CA LEU A 303 32.08 -0.10 -6.50
C LEU A 303 33.47 0.21 -5.97
N ASP A 304 33.86 1.46 -6.04
CA ASP A 304 35.05 1.99 -5.39
C ASP A 304 34.64 2.90 -4.24
N LEU A 305 34.83 2.41 -3.02
CA LEU A 305 34.48 3.13 -1.80
C LEU A 305 35.50 4.22 -1.43
N GLN A 306 36.67 4.25 -2.07
CA GLN A 306 37.67 5.29 -1.87
C GLN A 306 37.43 6.52 -2.73
N LYS A 307 36.71 6.35 -3.83
CA LYS A 307 36.39 7.46 -4.73
C LYS A 307 35.48 8.47 -4.01
N PRO A 308 35.75 9.78 -4.14
CA PRO A 308 34.84 10.81 -3.62
C PRO A 308 33.39 10.57 -4.09
N ALA A 309 32.45 10.64 -3.16
CA ALA A 309 31.03 10.51 -3.50
C ALA A 309 30.56 11.78 -4.22
N CYS A 310 29.79 11.60 -5.29
CA CYS A 310 29.20 12.69 -6.08
C CYS A 310 27.68 12.49 -6.15
N GLY A 311 26.93 13.58 -6.39
CA GLY A 311 25.48 13.56 -6.53
C GLY A 311 24.77 14.14 -5.32
N THR A 312 23.49 13.84 -5.19
CA THR A 312 22.61 14.41 -4.16
C THR A 312 22.11 13.34 -3.21
N ILE A 313 22.03 13.67 -1.93
CA ILE A 313 21.38 12.86 -0.90
C ILE A 313 20.18 13.65 -0.37
N ILE A 314 19.04 13.00 -0.21
CA ILE A 314 17.83 13.64 0.30
C ILE A 314 17.51 13.11 1.69
N TYR A 315 17.36 14.03 2.63
CA TYR A 315 16.89 13.74 3.98
C TYR A 315 15.52 14.38 4.19
N LEU A 316 14.55 13.56 4.56
CA LEU A 316 13.27 14.07 5.02
C LEU A 316 13.32 14.14 6.55
N ARG A 317 13.11 15.32 7.11
CA ARG A 317 13.28 15.56 8.55
C ARG A 317 12.13 16.40 9.09
N ARG A 318 11.97 16.37 10.40
CA ARG A 318 11.09 17.29 11.13
C ARG A 318 11.95 18.30 11.90
N SER A 319 11.63 19.57 11.78
CA SER A 319 12.29 20.61 12.56
C SER A 319 11.90 20.51 14.04
N ASN A 320 12.81 20.95 14.92
CA ASN A 320 12.57 21.06 16.36
C ASN A 320 11.83 22.37 16.71
N ASP A 321 11.70 22.65 18.00
CA ASP A 321 11.05 23.87 18.54
C ASP A 321 11.67 25.17 18.04
N GLN A 322 12.97 25.13 17.73
CA GLN A 322 13.77 26.26 17.27
C GLN A 322 13.82 26.38 15.75
N GLY A 323 13.08 25.53 15.01
CA GLY A 323 13.14 25.48 13.54
C GLY A 323 14.44 24.91 12.98
N GLN A 324 15.12 24.05 13.75
CA GLN A 324 16.38 23.41 13.37
C GLN A 324 16.13 21.96 12.91
N VAL A 325 17.01 21.45 12.07
CA VAL A 325 16.98 20.09 11.51
C VAL A 325 18.32 19.42 11.74
N SER A 326 18.28 18.16 12.22
CA SER A 326 19.48 17.35 12.42
C SER A 326 19.68 16.36 11.27
N LEU A 327 20.85 16.41 10.64
CA LEU A 327 21.31 15.46 9.61
C LEU A 327 22.85 15.45 9.57
N LEU A 328 23.42 14.33 9.11
CA LEU A 328 24.88 14.16 8.97
C LEU A 328 25.68 14.41 10.27
N GLY A 329 25.08 14.22 11.44
CA GLY A 329 25.71 14.51 12.74
C GLY A 329 25.73 15.98 13.13
N HIS A 330 25.14 16.87 12.33
CA HIS A 330 25.04 18.30 12.57
C HIS A 330 23.60 18.74 12.81
N THR A 331 23.42 19.92 13.41
CA THR A 331 22.15 20.61 13.57
C THR A 331 22.17 21.92 12.81
N PHE A 332 21.26 22.07 11.85
CA PHE A 332 21.18 23.24 10.98
C PHE A 332 19.97 24.09 11.32
N SER A 333 20.13 25.40 11.47
CA SER A 333 19.05 26.34 11.58
C SER A 333 18.42 26.55 10.20
N VAL A 334 17.15 26.19 10.05
CA VAL A 334 16.47 26.23 8.75
C VAL A 334 15.56 27.45 8.69
N GLU A 335 14.57 27.52 9.57
CA GLU A 335 13.61 28.62 9.59
C GLU A 335 12.93 28.70 10.97
N ARG A 336 13.12 29.82 11.67
CA ARG A 336 12.59 30.02 13.03
C ARG A 336 11.07 29.90 13.11
N HIS A 337 10.37 30.28 12.04
CA HIS A 337 8.90 30.21 11.96
C HIS A 337 8.38 28.88 11.41
N TRP A 338 9.25 27.85 11.31
CA TRP A 338 8.90 26.52 10.81
C TRP A 338 9.12 25.41 11.87
N PRO A 339 8.66 25.58 13.14
CA PRO A 339 8.83 24.57 14.19
C PRO A 339 7.92 23.37 13.95
N HIS A 340 8.40 22.17 14.31
CA HIS A 340 7.67 20.90 14.22
C HIS A 340 7.09 20.58 12.83
N ARG A 341 7.69 21.09 11.77
CA ARG A 341 7.21 20.88 10.42
C ARG A 341 8.19 20.06 9.60
N LEU A 342 7.67 19.42 8.55
CA LEU A 342 8.48 18.62 7.69
C LEU A 342 9.32 19.50 6.76
N VAL A 343 10.54 19.03 6.54
CA VAL A 343 11.54 19.66 5.70
C VAL A 343 12.18 18.58 4.83
N ARG A 344 12.39 18.89 3.55
CA ARG A 344 13.26 18.13 2.66
C ARG A 344 14.60 18.84 2.59
N ALA A 345 15.66 18.17 3.02
CA ALA A 345 17.04 18.64 2.88
C ALA A 345 17.70 17.91 1.72
N GLU A 346 18.20 18.64 0.75
CA GLU A 346 18.97 18.14 -0.41
C GLU A 346 20.44 18.49 -0.20
N VAL A 347 21.26 17.47 0.05
CA VAL A 347 22.70 17.61 0.23
C VAL A 347 23.36 17.37 -1.13
N ASP A 348 23.80 18.45 -1.75
CA ASP A 348 24.55 18.41 -3.01
C ASP A 348 26.05 18.30 -2.71
N LEU A 349 26.62 17.13 -3.01
CA LEU A 349 28.01 16.81 -2.71
C LEU A 349 28.99 17.50 -3.66
N GLN A 350 28.54 17.89 -4.85
CA GLN A 350 29.36 18.57 -5.85
C GLN A 350 29.41 20.07 -5.61
N LEU A 351 28.26 20.67 -5.31
CA LEU A 351 28.15 22.09 -5.02
C LEU A 351 28.51 22.43 -3.56
N HIS A 352 28.73 21.43 -2.71
CA HIS A 352 28.97 21.59 -1.27
C HIS A 352 27.89 22.44 -0.59
N ARG A 353 26.61 22.12 -0.87
CA ARG A 353 25.46 22.88 -0.38
C ARG A 353 24.36 21.98 0.13
N ILE A 354 23.66 22.49 1.13
CA ILE A 354 22.42 21.88 1.61
C ILE A 354 21.29 22.86 1.38
N ARG A 355 20.26 22.43 0.63
CA ARG A 355 19.04 23.19 0.39
C ARG A 355 17.92 22.59 1.21
N PHE A 356 17.20 23.44 1.94
CA PHE A 356 16.09 23.03 2.78
C PHE A 356 14.77 23.56 2.22
N TYR A 357 13.87 22.64 1.88
CA TYR A 357 12.56 22.95 1.32
C TYR A 357 11.45 22.64 2.32
N ALA A 358 10.44 23.51 2.38
CA ALA A 358 9.26 23.26 3.17
C ALA A 358 8.43 22.11 2.56
N LEU A 359 8.02 21.15 3.39
CA LEU A 359 7.13 20.08 2.96
C LEU A 359 5.74 20.27 3.55
N ARG A 360 4.74 20.33 2.67
CA ARG A 360 3.32 20.48 3.05
C ARG A 360 2.51 19.34 2.44
N ARG A 361 2.09 18.40 3.27
CA ARG A 361 1.32 17.22 2.80
C ARG A 361 0.02 17.57 2.08
N ARG A 362 -0.61 18.71 2.42
CA ARG A 362 -1.85 19.19 1.79
C ARG A 362 -1.61 20.00 0.52
N GLU A 363 -0.40 20.49 0.32
CA GLU A 363 0.03 21.30 -0.81
C GLU A 363 1.35 20.74 -1.37
N PRO A 364 1.34 19.49 -1.90
CA PRO A 364 2.58 18.79 -2.27
C PRO A 364 3.33 19.48 -3.42
N ASN A 365 2.65 20.24 -4.25
CA ASN A 365 3.25 20.96 -5.37
C ASN A 365 3.90 22.30 -4.95
N TYR A 366 3.68 22.74 -3.71
CA TYR A 366 4.25 23.98 -3.20
C TYR A 366 5.31 23.67 -2.13
N GLN A 367 6.56 23.61 -2.56
CA GLN A 367 7.72 23.27 -1.74
C GLN A 367 8.77 24.41 -1.82
N PRO A 368 8.52 25.56 -1.21
CA PRO A 368 9.43 26.70 -1.29
C PRO A 368 10.76 26.38 -0.60
N LEU A 369 11.83 26.94 -1.13
CA LEU A 369 13.14 26.95 -0.49
C LEU A 369 13.03 27.79 0.80
N LEU A 370 13.42 27.22 1.93
CA LEU A 370 13.48 27.90 3.23
C LEU A 370 14.84 28.54 3.43
N THR A 371 15.90 27.77 3.20
CA THR A 371 17.28 28.28 3.31
C THR A 371 18.23 27.38 2.49
N GLU A 372 19.37 27.95 2.14
CA GLU A 372 20.52 27.24 1.54
C GLU A 372 21.75 27.51 2.40
N ILE A 373 22.55 26.49 2.67
CA ILE A 373 23.72 26.57 3.54
C ILE A 373 24.89 25.89 2.82
N ASP A 374 26.05 26.58 2.78
CA ASP A 374 27.29 25.96 2.32
C ASP A 374 27.75 24.95 3.36
N HIS A 375 27.96 23.70 2.91
CA HIS A 375 28.39 22.62 3.77
C HIS A 375 29.24 21.61 2.98
N ARG A 376 30.49 21.50 3.35
CA ARG A 376 31.41 20.53 2.76
C ARG A 376 31.55 19.34 3.69
N LEU A 377 31.26 18.13 3.19
CA LEU A 377 31.51 16.93 3.96
C LEU A 377 33.00 16.81 4.26
N LEU A 378 33.33 16.58 5.51
CA LEU A 378 34.70 16.26 5.89
C LEU A 378 35.03 14.88 5.34
N HIS A 379 36.03 14.77 4.48
CA HIS A 379 36.59 13.46 4.15
C HIS A 379 37.20 12.89 5.42
N PRO A 380 36.89 11.63 5.82
CA PRO A 380 37.70 10.98 6.81
C PRO A 380 39.13 10.99 6.29
N SER A 381 39.98 11.80 6.91
CA SER A 381 41.42 11.70 6.65
C SER A 381 41.79 10.25 6.89
N SER A 382 42.42 9.62 5.93
CA SER A 382 43.14 8.36 6.11
C SER A 382 44.20 8.54 7.19
N LYS A 383 43.79 8.42 8.43
CA LYS A 383 44.70 8.26 9.57
C LYS A 383 44.13 7.18 10.45
N ASP A 384 44.87 6.10 10.41
CA ASP A 384 44.97 4.92 11.26
C ASP A 384 43.87 3.88 11.18
#